data_644f8ff891baff3db753db454789f8fc
#
_entry.id   644f8ff891baff3db753db454789f8fc
#
_cell.length_a   1.000
_cell.length_b   1.000
_cell.length_c   1.000
_cell.angle_alpha   90.00
_cell.angle_beta   90.00
_cell.angle_gamma   90.00
#
_symmetry.space_group_name_H-M   'P 1'
#
loop_
_entity.id
_entity.type
_entity.pdbx_description
1 polymer ?
#
loop_
_entity_poly.entity_id
_entity_poly.type
_entity_poly.pdbx_seq_one_letter_code
_entity_poly.pdbx_strand_id
1 'polypeptide(L)'
;MQVRSHGVEHMLDDLIASLTARLSAGRAHPFTHSWLTTRWLQQNALLDADERMQELLAQASSFNASPKLNNASLAAFLLFDVNVNRCIRELIETYLAGNRAASKSVLRRLDDASRLFGATYELFYRAHRNGSPAIRKQGQLAQVILGMLHYRNLQSRVRLFHYDEPVPALWQIASSLYRYAVGAGINRLPVYAPHREGRLATIEGEYANLLMLARLSSGSFTAQEIEHASGLLYEVAEKLRLRADEPEHATFALEPDSLTGLVSAHGIRLTDRTLFLDPEPLFAHIKKRLADIAADDAGDALSRKVRTAWLERLISHWQPDRKVVARRAERLPVDVPVALVPGLHNIHRELLAEMENAGEFWDTLIRSGRWRIVEASPLDCRIQFENESAEQFPVGALISMRKEGAADWQVGVVRRVKRFEGNRIELGVEMIAREVKAIRLWHDTVNEVPPPLRTASSTPGPETGALVALYLPSTGSIPPAPPRSLILRHSDYKSGQKLLHLASNTRIALQMSDAIEIGRGWVWTPFTVPSRSAEITGDMPGDDYQGLTSSIR
;
A
#
# COMPACT_ATOMS: atom_id res chain seq x y z
N MET A 1 -71.08 -17.69 17.10
CA MET A 1 -70.59 -17.46 15.74
C MET A 1 -69.94 -16.06 15.62
N GLN A 2 -68.95 -15.74 16.50
CA GLN A 2 -68.36 -14.38 16.60
C GLN A 2 -66.79 -14.39 16.68
N VAL A 3 -66.11 -15.43 16.21
CA VAL A 3 -64.65 -15.55 16.37
C VAL A 3 -63.86 -15.38 15.05
N ARG A 4 -64.53 -15.09 13.91
CA ARG A 4 -63.85 -14.94 12.61
C ARG A 4 -63.62 -13.51 12.07
N SER A 5 -64.07 -12.46 12.74
CA SER A 5 -63.90 -11.07 12.23
C SER A 5 -62.52 -10.45 12.56
N HIS A 6 -61.93 -10.76 13.73
CA HIS A 6 -60.66 -10.12 14.17
C HIS A 6 -59.44 -10.49 13.33
N GLY A 7 -59.39 -11.68 12.71
CA GLY A 7 -58.24 -12.07 11.87
C GLY A 7 -58.20 -11.40 10.49
N VAL A 8 -59.35 -11.00 9.97
CA VAL A 8 -59.46 -10.35 8.65
C VAL A 8 -59.18 -8.85 8.77
N GLU A 9 -59.60 -8.21 9.85
CA GLU A 9 -59.30 -6.81 10.12
C GLU A 9 -57.81 -6.58 10.32
N HIS A 10 -57.10 -7.41 11.12
CA HIS A 10 -55.64 -7.32 11.28
C HIS A 10 -54.88 -7.56 9.98
N MET A 11 -55.37 -8.48 9.13
CA MET A 11 -54.74 -8.75 7.82
C MET A 11 -54.95 -7.60 6.84
N LEU A 12 -56.13 -6.92 6.92
CA LEU A 12 -56.43 -5.72 6.13
C LEU A 12 -55.62 -4.52 6.58
N ASP A 13 -55.48 -4.30 7.90
CA ASP A 13 -54.66 -3.24 8.46
C ASP A 13 -53.17 -3.42 8.14
N ASP A 14 -52.65 -4.64 8.18
CA ASP A 14 -51.28 -4.97 7.74
C ASP A 14 -51.10 -4.76 6.24
N LEU A 15 -52.13 -5.10 5.43
CA LEU A 15 -52.10 -4.90 3.97
C LEU A 15 -52.17 -3.40 3.63
N ILE A 16 -53.03 -2.64 4.31
CA ILE A 16 -53.15 -1.17 4.16
C ILE A 16 -51.88 -0.48 4.62
N ALA A 17 -51.31 -0.88 5.77
CA ALA A 17 -50.03 -0.39 6.25
C ALA A 17 -48.90 -0.69 5.26
N SER A 18 -48.88 -1.91 4.66
CA SER A 18 -47.94 -2.29 3.62
C SER A 18 -48.11 -1.51 2.33
N LEU A 19 -49.37 -1.26 1.89
CA LEU A 19 -49.67 -0.45 0.70
C LEU A 19 -49.36 1.02 0.90
N THR A 20 -49.70 1.57 2.07
CA THR A 20 -49.39 2.97 2.41
C THR A 20 -47.87 3.18 2.54
N ALA A 21 -47.16 2.23 3.12
CA ALA A 21 -45.71 2.22 3.15
C ALA A 21 -45.11 2.12 1.74
N ARG A 22 -45.72 1.34 0.83
CA ARG A 22 -45.28 1.25 -0.58
C ARG A 22 -45.53 2.52 -1.38
N LEU A 23 -46.63 3.19 -1.14
CA LEU A 23 -46.98 4.47 -1.80
C LEU A 23 -46.13 5.64 -1.29
N SER A 24 -45.73 5.62 -0.01
CA SER A 24 -44.80 6.59 0.57
C SER A 24 -43.32 6.25 0.34
N ALA A 25 -43.00 5.05 -0.15
CA ALA A 25 -41.64 4.56 -0.35
C ALA A 25 -40.79 5.39 -1.35
N GLY A 26 -41.43 6.16 -2.24
CA GLY A 26 -40.74 7.09 -3.14
C GLY A 26 -40.17 8.34 -2.43
N ARG A 27 -40.48 8.54 -1.15
CA ARG A 27 -40.01 9.67 -0.33
C ARG A 27 -39.31 9.27 0.96
N ALA A 28 -39.34 7.97 1.32
CA ALA A 28 -38.72 7.50 2.57
C ALA A 28 -37.25 7.14 2.34
N HIS A 29 -36.39 7.66 3.24
CA HIS A 29 -34.96 7.39 3.20
C HIS A 29 -34.66 5.89 3.37
N PRO A 30 -33.69 5.30 2.61
CA PRO A 30 -33.33 3.87 2.70
C PRO A 30 -33.03 3.40 4.12
N PHE A 31 -32.42 4.22 4.95
CA PHE A 31 -32.06 3.88 6.35
C PHE A 31 -33.22 3.89 7.33
N THR A 32 -34.45 4.11 6.91
CA THR A 32 -35.58 4.09 7.84
C THR A 32 -36.06 2.69 8.17
N HIS A 33 -35.99 1.74 7.21
CA HIS A 33 -36.41 0.35 7.36
C HIS A 33 -35.57 -0.59 6.50
N SER A 34 -35.26 -1.79 6.99
CA SER A 34 -34.45 -2.78 6.28
C SER A 34 -34.97 -3.18 4.89
N TRP A 35 -36.31 -3.22 4.69
CA TRP A 35 -36.89 -3.54 3.38
C TRP A 35 -36.66 -2.43 2.35
N LEU A 36 -36.65 -1.16 2.77
CA LEU A 36 -36.29 -0.03 1.90
C LEU A 36 -34.80 -0.11 1.51
N THR A 37 -33.95 -0.42 2.46
CA THR A 37 -32.52 -0.68 2.20
C THR A 37 -32.33 -1.77 1.17
N THR A 38 -32.98 -2.94 1.36
CA THR A 38 -32.86 -4.07 0.43
C THR A 38 -33.30 -3.68 -0.97
N ARG A 39 -34.46 -3.01 -1.10
CA ARG A 39 -34.98 -2.54 -2.38
C ARG A 39 -34.02 -1.56 -3.05
N TRP A 40 -33.49 -0.59 -2.30
CA TRP A 40 -32.55 0.40 -2.82
C TRP A 40 -31.25 -0.27 -3.31
N LEU A 41 -30.71 -1.21 -2.53
CA LEU A 41 -29.52 -1.98 -2.89
C LEU A 41 -29.72 -2.81 -4.17
N GLN A 42 -30.91 -3.42 -4.34
CA GLN A 42 -31.24 -4.16 -5.56
C GLN A 42 -31.30 -3.25 -6.80
N GLN A 43 -31.86 -2.03 -6.66
CA GLN A 43 -31.93 -1.06 -7.75
C GLN A 43 -30.55 -0.55 -8.19
N ASN A 44 -29.57 -0.51 -7.30
CA ASN A 44 -28.21 -0.03 -7.56
C ASN A 44 -27.18 -1.16 -7.72
N ALA A 45 -27.65 -2.43 -7.84
CA ALA A 45 -26.76 -3.58 -7.88
C ALA A 45 -25.88 -3.66 -9.16
N LEU A 46 -26.32 -3.02 -10.25
CA LEU A 46 -25.63 -3.05 -11.55
C LEU A 46 -24.61 -1.91 -11.73
N LEU A 47 -24.56 -0.96 -10.80
CA LEU A 47 -23.55 0.11 -10.82
C LEU A 47 -22.15 -0.44 -10.58
N ASP A 48 -21.15 0.14 -11.21
CA ASP A 48 -19.76 -0.16 -10.87
C ASP A 48 -19.41 0.29 -9.44
N ALA A 49 -18.23 -0.07 -8.96
CA ALA A 49 -17.84 0.20 -7.57
C ALA A 49 -17.74 1.70 -7.25
N ASP A 50 -17.28 2.54 -8.18
CA ASP A 50 -17.14 3.99 -7.95
C ASP A 50 -18.51 4.67 -7.96
N GLU A 51 -19.36 4.38 -8.95
CA GLU A 51 -20.73 4.88 -9.05
C GLU A 51 -21.56 4.44 -7.84
N ARG A 52 -21.48 3.15 -7.48
CA ARG A 52 -22.17 2.61 -6.30
C ARG A 52 -21.74 3.30 -5.02
N MET A 53 -20.44 3.55 -4.83
CA MET A 53 -19.93 4.28 -3.66
C MET A 53 -20.44 5.71 -3.65
N GLN A 54 -20.53 6.41 -4.78
CA GLN A 54 -21.11 7.76 -4.83
C GLN A 54 -22.53 7.78 -4.33
N GLU A 55 -23.37 6.85 -4.78
CA GLU A 55 -24.76 6.74 -4.33
C GLU A 55 -24.85 6.38 -2.84
N LEU A 56 -23.99 5.45 -2.35
CA LEU A 56 -23.92 5.10 -0.94
C LEU A 56 -23.54 6.31 -0.07
N LEU A 57 -22.58 7.12 -0.50
CA LEU A 57 -22.17 8.35 0.18
C LEU A 57 -23.27 9.41 0.19
N ALA A 58 -24.00 9.57 -0.92
CA ALA A 58 -25.13 10.49 -1.01
C ALA A 58 -26.24 10.13 0.00
N GLN A 59 -26.56 8.84 0.14
CA GLN A 59 -27.54 8.36 1.13
C GLN A 59 -27.05 8.59 2.57
N ALA A 60 -25.78 8.29 2.88
CA ALA A 60 -25.22 8.53 4.20
C ALA A 60 -25.22 10.03 4.55
N SER A 61 -24.83 10.89 3.61
CA SER A 61 -24.84 12.34 3.79
C SER A 61 -26.25 12.87 4.07
N SER A 62 -27.25 12.43 3.29
CA SER A 62 -28.66 12.80 3.47
C SER A 62 -29.21 12.36 4.83
N PHE A 63 -28.88 11.12 5.26
CA PHE A 63 -29.29 10.62 6.57
C PHE A 63 -28.63 11.41 7.71
N ASN A 64 -27.34 11.70 7.61
CA ASN A 64 -26.60 12.43 8.63
C ASN A 64 -27.08 13.88 8.78
N ALA A 65 -27.62 14.49 7.73
CA ALA A 65 -28.20 15.83 7.78
C ALA A 65 -29.54 15.88 8.53
N SER A 66 -30.34 14.80 8.51
CA SER A 66 -31.63 14.72 9.18
C SER A 66 -31.89 13.30 9.72
N PRO A 67 -31.17 12.85 10.77
CA PRO A 67 -31.19 11.46 11.21
C PRO A 67 -32.48 11.12 11.98
N LYS A 68 -33.13 10.03 11.56
CA LYS A 68 -34.20 9.37 12.32
C LYS A 68 -33.62 8.20 13.10
N LEU A 69 -33.18 8.45 14.33
CA LEU A 69 -32.45 7.48 15.14
C LEU A 69 -33.39 6.59 15.96
N ASN A 70 -33.64 5.39 15.48
CA ASN A 70 -34.42 4.36 16.17
C ASN A 70 -33.84 2.95 15.86
N ASN A 71 -34.42 1.92 16.47
CA ASN A 71 -33.92 0.55 16.31
C ASN A 71 -34.08 0.03 14.87
N ALA A 72 -35.15 0.43 14.15
CA ALA A 72 -35.35 0.02 12.77
C ALA A 72 -34.33 0.68 11.83
N SER A 73 -34.02 1.96 12.06
CA SER A 73 -33.00 2.66 11.27
C SER A 73 -31.59 2.13 11.55
N LEU A 74 -31.28 1.72 12.78
CA LEU A 74 -30.01 1.05 13.08
C LEU A 74 -29.91 -0.28 12.32
N ALA A 75 -30.94 -1.12 12.33
CA ALA A 75 -30.97 -2.38 11.60
C ALA A 75 -30.83 -2.17 10.09
N ALA A 76 -31.52 -1.17 9.54
CA ALA A 76 -31.42 -0.78 8.14
C ALA A 76 -30.00 -0.31 7.78
N PHE A 77 -29.40 0.51 8.60
CA PHE A 77 -28.03 1.00 8.41
C PHE A 77 -26.98 -0.13 8.48
N LEU A 78 -27.10 -1.06 9.44
CA LEU A 78 -26.20 -2.21 9.52
C LEU A 78 -26.26 -3.11 8.27
N LEU A 79 -27.45 -3.30 7.69
CA LEU A 79 -27.63 -4.00 6.43
C LEU A 79 -26.97 -3.25 5.25
N PHE A 80 -27.11 -1.93 5.24
CA PHE A 80 -26.50 -1.07 4.23
C PHE A 80 -24.97 -1.13 4.32
N ASP A 81 -24.42 -1.11 5.52
CA ASP A 81 -22.99 -1.12 5.79
C ASP A 81 -22.26 -2.38 5.28
N VAL A 82 -22.94 -3.53 5.18
CA VAL A 82 -22.39 -4.74 4.51
C VAL A 82 -22.02 -4.44 3.06
N ASN A 83 -22.88 -3.70 2.34
CA ASN A 83 -22.65 -3.36 0.94
C ASN A 83 -21.60 -2.26 0.78
N VAL A 84 -21.55 -1.32 1.71
CA VAL A 84 -20.48 -0.31 1.78
C VAL A 84 -19.13 -1.00 1.89
N ASN A 85 -18.99 -1.96 2.80
CA ASN A 85 -17.73 -2.67 3.01
C ASN A 85 -17.33 -3.56 1.81
N ARG A 86 -18.30 -4.11 1.08
CA ARG A 86 -18.02 -4.78 -0.20
C ARG A 86 -17.45 -3.80 -1.22
N CYS A 87 -18.10 -2.65 -1.39
CA CYS A 87 -17.66 -1.61 -2.31
C CYS A 87 -16.28 -1.05 -1.94
N ILE A 88 -15.99 -0.86 -0.64
CA ILE A 88 -14.65 -0.46 -0.14
C ILE A 88 -13.59 -1.47 -0.60
N ARG A 89 -13.83 -2.77 -0.50
CA ARG A 89 -12.86 -3.79 -0.96
C ARG A 89 -12.62 -3.69 -2.47
N GLU A 90 -13.68 -3.62 -3.27
CA GLU A 90 -13.59 -3.49 -4.73
C GLU A 90 -12.78 -2.23 -5.12
N LEU A 91 -12.98 -1.10 -4.41
CA LEU A 91 -12.23 0.13 -4.64
C LEU A 91 -10.75 0.00 -4.23
N ILE A 92 -10.46 -0.67 -3.11
CA ILE A 92 -9.08 -0.94 -2.69
C ILE A 92 -8.38 -1.83 -3.73
N GLU A 93 -9.03 -2.89 -4.21
CA GLU A 93 -8.48 -3.75 -5.26
C GLU A 93 -8.19 -2.97 -6.54
N THR A 94 -9.12 -2.09 -6.96
CA THR A 94 -8.93 -1.19 -8.10
C THR A 94 -7.73 -0.25 -7.91
N TYR A 95 -7.57 0.31 -6.72
CA TYR A 95 -6.43 1.16 -6.37
C TYR A 95 -5.10 0.38 -6.45
N LEU A 96 -5.07 -0.83 -5.88
CA LEU A 96 -3.88 -1.68 -5.82
C LEU A 96 -3.49 -2.23 -7.20
N ALA A 97 -4.45 -2.41 -8.11
CA ALA A 97 -4.19 -2.79 -9.51
C ALA A 97 -3.42 -1.73 -10.31
N GLY A 98 -3.24 -0.52 -9.76
CA GLY A 98 -2.30 0.47 -10.30
C GLY A 98 -2.82 1.35 -11.42
N ASN A 99 -4.13 1.48 -11.60
CA ASN A 99 -4.71 2.44 -12.53
C ASN A 99 -4.50 3.88 -12.01
N ARG A 100 -3.44 4.55 -12.49
CA ARG A 100 -3.04 5.89 -12.04
C ARG A 100 -4.13 6.96 -12.22
N ALA A 101 -4.92 6.85 -13.28
CA ALA A 101 -5.98 7.83 -13.57
C ALA A 101 -7.10 7.75 -12.51
N ALA A 102 -7.42 6.54 -12.04
CA ALA A 102 -8.44 6.31 -11.02
C ALA A 102 -7.93 6.48 -9.58
N SER A 103 -6.62 6.44 -9.34
CA SER A 103 -6.05 6.35 -7.98
C SER A 103 -6.47 7.48 -7.04
N LYS A 104 -6.47 8.73 -7.52
CA LYS A 104 -6.85 9.90 -6.69
C LYS A 104 -8.33 9.92 -6.36
N SER A 105 -9.21 9.58 -7.33
CA SER A 105 -10.65 9.52 -7.10
C SER A 105 -11.00 8.41 -6.12
N VAL A 106 -10.40 7.22 -6.29
CA VAL A 106 -10.61 6.07 -5.41
C VAL A 106 -10.21 6.39 -3.97
N LEU A 107 -9.01 6.93 -3.74
CA LEU A 107 -8.56 7.29 -2.39
C LEU A 107 -9.46 8.34 -1.74
N ARG A 108 -9.93 9.32 -2.51
CA ARG A 108 -10.90 10.31 -2.03
C ARG A 108 -12.23 9.65 -1.64
N ARG A 109 -12.75 8.70 -2.46
CA ARG A 109 -13.96 7.94 -2.13
C ARG A 109 -13.81 7.14 -0.83
N LEU A 110 -12.66 6.49 -0.64
CA LEU A 110 -12.37 5.73 0.58
C LEU A 110 -12.29 6.63 1.81
N ASP A 111 -11.68 7.82 1.69
CA ASP A 111 -11.65 8.80 2.77
C ASP A 111 -13.05 9.35 3.09
N ASP A 112 -13.84 9.71 2.08
CA ASP A 112 -15.22 10.14 2.24
C ASP A 112 -16.09 9.06 2.90
N ALA A 113 -15.93 7.78 2.48
CA ALA A 113 -16.60 6.65 3.10
C ALA A 113 -16.23 6.51 4.57
N SER A 114 -14.94 6.56 4.91
CA SER A 114 -14.48 6.46 6.29
C SER A 114 -15.07 7.54 7.20
N ARG A 115 -15.17 8.75 6.69
CA ARG A 115 -15.73 9.89 7.44
C ARG A 115 -17.25 9.81 7.59
N LEU A 116 -17.99 9.61 6.49
CA LEU A 116 -19.46 9.69 6.49
C LEU A 116 -20.08 8.49 7.22
N PHE A 117 -19.61 7.27 6.98
CA PHE A 117 -20.14 6.09 7.68
C PHE A 117 -19.68 6.05 9.14
N GLY A 118 -18.45 6.48 9.44
CA GLY A 118 -17.99 6.70 10.81
C GLY A 118 -18.87 7.69 11.56
N ALA A 119 -19.26 8.82 10.92
CA ALA A 119 -20.17 9.80 11.50
C ALA A 119 -21.58 9.24 11.71
N THR A 120 -22.08 8.38 10.82
CA THR A 120 -23.39 7.73 11.02
C THR A 120 -23.39 6.84 12.26
N TYR A 121 -22.35 6.03 12.48
CA TYR A 121 -22.20 5.25 13.71
C TYR A 121 -22.11 6.15 14.95
N GLU A 122 -21.39 7.27 14.85
CA GLU A 122 -21.26 8.24 15.93
C GLU A 122 -22.62 8.87 16.31
N LEU A 123 -23.51 9.14 15.36
CA LEU A 123 -24.87 9.62 15.64
C LEU A 123 -25.65 8.62 16.50
N PHE A 124 -25.62 7.32 16.17
CA PHE A 124 -26.26 6.28 17.00
C PHE A 124 -25.62 6.17 18.38
N TYR A 125 -24.29 6.24 18.48
CA TYR A 125 -23.57 6.22 19.76
C TYR A 125 -23.95 7.41 20.64
N ARG A 126 -23.95 8.64 20.09
CA ARG A 126 -24.34 9.85 20.81
C ARG A 126 -25.81 9.80 21.25
N ALA A 127 -26.70 9.29 20.38
CA ALA A 127 -28.09 9.10 20.73
C ALA A 127 -28.26 8.15 21.92
N HIS A 128 -27.54 7.03 21.93
CA HIS A 128 -27.51 6.11 23.07
C HIS A 128 -27.03 6.79 24.34
N ARG A 129 -25.94 7.56 24.28
CA ARG A 129 -25.39 8.31 25.42
C ARG A 129 -26.40 9.33 25.98
N ASN A 130 -27.27 9.85 25.14
CA ASN A 130 -28.35 10.79 25.50
C ASN A 130 -29.67 10.10 25.87
N GLY A 131 -29.66 8.76 26.11
CA GLY A 131 -30.84 8.01 26.56
C GLY A 131 -31.84 7.64 25.47
N SER A 132 -31.49 7.79 24.19
CA SER A 132 -32.37 7.37 23.07
C SER A 132 -32.57 5.85 23.05
N PRO A 133 -33.82 5.36 22.78
CA PRO A 133 -34.10 3.93 22.67
C PRO A 133 -33.63 3.32 21.33
N ALA A 134 -32.80 4.01 20.53
CA ALA A 134 -32.28 3.53 19.26
C ALA A 134 -31.44 2.25 19.42
N ILE A 135 -30.69 2.17 20.50
CA ILE A 135 -29.90 0.98 20.89
C ILE A 135 -30.54 0.37 22.13
N ARG A 136 -31.04 -0.86 22.00
CA ARG A 136 -31.77 -1.55 23.08
C ARG A 136 -30.97 -2.69 23.73
N LYS A 137 -29.98 -3.24 23.03
CA LYS A 137 -29.22 -4.42 23.45
C LYS A 137 -27.73 -4.11 23.49
N GLN A 138 -27.00 -4.72 24.43
CA GLN A 138 -25.55 -4.59 24.52
C GLN A 138 -24.84 -4.99 23.22
N GLY A 139 -25.32 -6.04 22.52
CA GLY A 139 -24.78 -6.43 21.23
C GLY A 139 -24.90 -5.34 20.14
N GLN A 140 -26.00 -4.58 20.13
CA GLN A 140 -26.16 -3.45 19.22
C GLN A 140 -25.19 -2.31 19.55
N LEU A 141 -24.98 -2.03 20.84
CA LEU A 141 -24.00 -1.04 21.28
C LEU A 141 -22.59 -1.46 20.90
N ALA A 142 -22.26 -2.73 21.10
CA ALA A 142 -20.98 -3.28 20.69
C ALA A 142 -20.77 -3.19 19.16
N GLN A 143 -21.80 -3.48 18.35
CA GLN A 143 -21.75 -3.29 16.88
C GLN A 143 -21.52 -1.83 16.48
N VAL A 144 -22.16 -0.89 17.15
CA VAL A 144 -22.01 0.54 16.87
C VAL A 144 -20.57 0.99 17.18
N ILE A 145 -20.03 0.63 18.34
CA ILE A 145 -18.64 0.99 18.72
C ILE A 145 -17.64 0.30 17.80
N LEU A 146 -17.87 -0.99 17.47
CA LEU A 146 -17.04 -1.73 16.52
C LEU A 146 -17.00 -1.03 15.15
N GLY A 147 -18.15 -0.58 14.63
CA GLY A 147 -18.24 0.15 13.37
C GLY A 147 -17.48 1.49 13.42
N MET A 148 -17.58 2.24 14.52
CA MET A 148 -16.80 3.46 14.72
C MET A 148 -15.28 3.18 14.65
N LEU A 149 -14.79 2.14 15.31
CA LEU A 149 -13.38 1.77 15.28
C LEU A 149 -12.95 1.27 13.90
N HIS A 150 -13.79 0.48 13.23
CA HIS A 150 -13.53 0.01 11.87
C HIS A 150 -13.33 1.17 10.89
N TYR A 151 -14.21 2.18 10.90
CA TYR A 151 -14.06 3.33 10.00
C TYR A 151 -12.87 4.22 10.38
N ARG A 152 -12.46 4.27 11.65
CA ARG A 152 -11.18 4.88 12.06
C ARG A 152 -9.98 4.07 11.57
N ASN A 153 -10.08 2.75 11.57
CA ASN A 153 -9.06 1.88 10.99
C ASN A 153 -8.93 2.10 9.47
N LEU A 154 -10.05 2.17 8.75
CA LEU A 154 -10.05 2.50 7.32
C LEU A 154 -9.43 3.88 7.06
N GLN A 155 -9.78 4.90 7.84
CA GLN A 155 -9.18 6.23 7.73
C GLN A 155 -7.66 6.19 7.94
N SER A 156 -7.19 5.46 8.95
CA SER A 156 -5.76 5.26 9.19
C SER A 156 -5.08 4.59 7.99
N ARG A 157 -5.70 3.54 7.44
CA ARG A 157 -5.19 2.80 6.27
C ARG A 157 -5.09 3.65 5.01
N VAL A 158 -6.12 4.44 4.70
CA VAL A 158 -6.10 5.39 3.58
C VAL A 158 -4.98 6.43 3.75
N ARG A 159 -4.78 6.94 4.95
CA ARG A 159 -3.66 7.85 5.24
C ARG A 159 -2.30 7.18 5.01
N LEU A 160 -2.12 5.93 5.45
CA LEU A 160 -0.90 5.17 5.19
C LEU A 160 -0.65 4.96 3.69
N PHE A 161 -1.70 4.75 2.87
CA PHE A 161 -1.58 4.69 1.40
C PHE A 161 -1.06 6.00 0.80
N HIS A 162 -1.37 7.13 1.44
CA HIS A 162 -0.86 8.46 1.07
C HIS A 162 0.51 8.80 1.69
N TYR A 163 1.09 7.90 2.49
CA TYR A 163 2.30 8.14 3.29
C TYR A 163 2.14 9.24 4.35
N ASP A 164 0.91 9.52 4.75
CA ASP A 164 0.58 10.43 5.84
C ASP A 164 0.68 9.72 7.19
N GLU A 165 1.10 10.44 8.22
CA GLU A 165 1.06 9.93 9.60
C GLU A 165 -0.36 9.93 10.16
N PRO A 166 -0.70 8.99 11.08
CA PRO A 166 -1.96 9.01 11.79
C PRO A 166 -2.15 10.31 12.58
N VAL A 167 -3.39 10.81 12.59
CA VAL A 167 -3.71 12.05 13.31
C VAL A 167 -3.85 11.77 14.81
N PRO A 168 -3.25 12.57 15.71
CA PRO A 168 -3.34 12.36 17.16
C PRO A 168 -4.79 12.25 17.68
N ALA A 169 -5.73 13.03 17.13
CA ALA A 169 -7.15 12.98 17.50
C ALA A 169 -7.78 11.59 17.27
N LEU A 170 -7.27 10.81 16.33
CA LEU A 170 -7.74 9.44 16.07
C LEU A 170 -7.51 8.54 17.29
N TRP A 171 -6.39 8.68 17.95
CA TRP A 171 -6.03 7.92 19.16
C TRP A 171 -6.94 8.24 20.31
N GLN A 172 -7.21 9.54 20.56
CA GLN A 172 -8.09 9.96 21.65
C GLN A 172 -9.49 9.38 21.50
N ILE A 173 -10.06 9.45 20.29
CA ILE A 173 -11.40 8.93 20.02
C ILE A 173 -11.42 7.41 20.21
N ALA A 174 -10.46 6.68 19.61
CA ALA A 174 -10.40 5.22 19.68
C ALA A 174 -10.21 4.74 21.13
N SER A 175 -9.30 5.37 21.89
CA SER A 175 -9.06 5.05 23.30
C SER A 175 -10.28 5.32 24.16
N SER A 176 -10.99 6.43 23.93
CA SER A 176 -12.20 6.76 24.69
C SER A 176 -13.33 5.76 24.43
N LEU A 177 -13.50 5.29 23.19
CA LEU A 177 -14.45 4.25 22.82
C LEU A 177 -14.13 2.91 23.47
N TYR A 178 -12.84 2.53 23.44
CA TYR A 178 -12.38 1.30 24.07
C TYR A 178 -12.61 1.32 25.60
N ARG A 179 -12.22 2.40 26.29
CA ARG A 179 -12.46 2.57 27.74
C ARG A 179 -13.93 2.51 28.10
N TYR A 180 -14.78 3.16 27.30
CA TYR A 180 -16.22 3.08 27.47
C TYR A 180 -16.72 1.62 27.36
N ALA A 181 -16.25 0.89 26.35
CA ALA A 181 -16.61 -0.51 26.14
C ALA A 181 -16.15 -1.42 27.28
N VAL A 182 -14.95 -1.18 27.84
CA VAL A 182 -14.44 -1.87 29.03
C VAL A 182 -15.34 -1.59 30.24
N GLY A 183 -15.67 -0.33 30.49
CA GLY A 183 -16.56 0.06 31.60
C GLY A 183 -17.99 -0.51 31.47
N ALA A 184 -18.47 -0.73 30.24
CA ALA A 184 -19.75 -1.36 29.95
C ALA A 184 -19.69 -2.90 29.90
N GLY A 185 -18.51 -3.52 30.02
CA GLY A 185 -18.32 -4.97 29.96
C GLY A 185 -18.57 -5.60 28.59
N ILE A 186 -18.46 -4.81 27.49
CA ILE A 186 -18.75 -5.23 26.12
C ILE A 186 -17.52 -5.28 25.20
N ASN A 187 -16.32 -4.93 25.69
CA ASN A 187 -15.10 -4.88 24.90
C ASN A 187 -14.74 -6.21 24.23
N ARG A 188 -15.09 -7.34 24.87
CA ARG A 188 -14.86 -8.71 24.38
C ARG A 188 -16.14 -9.41 23.91
N LEU A 189 -17.26 -8.70 23.82
CA LEU A 189 -18.51 -9.27 23.33
C LEU A 189 -18.39 -9.51 21.82
N PRO A 190 -18.45 -10.79 21.35
CA PRO A 190 -18.38 -11.07 19.92
C PRO A 190 -19.67 -10.62 19.24
N VAL A 191 -19.56 -9.80 18.22
CA VAL A 191 -20.69 -9.29 17.44
C VAL A 191 -20.41 -9.42 15.95
N TYR A 192 -21.49 -9.46 15.16
CA TYR A 192 -21.39 -9.46 13.69
C TYR A 192 -20.66 -8.22 13.19
N ALA A 193 -19.63 -8.44 12.36
CA ALA A 193 -18.82 -7.38 11.78
C ALA A 193 -19.04 -7.32 10.26
N PRO A 194 -19.73 -6.30 9.73
CA PRO A 194 -20.00 -6.14 8.29
C PRO A 194 -18.73 -6.21 7.42
N HIS A 195 -17.64 -5.65 7.88
CA HIS A 195 -16.35 -5.60 7.21
C HIS A 195 -15.57 -6.92 7.21
N ARG A 196 -16.00 -7.91 7.97
CA ARG A 196 -15.36 -9.25 8.08
C ARG A 196 -16.18 -10.37 7.44
N GLU A 197 -16.97 -10.07 6.42
CA GLU A 197 -17.76 -11.08 5.67
C GLU A 197 -18.62 -11.98 6.55
N GLY A 198 -19.22 -11.40 7.57
CA GLY A 198 -20.09 -12.14 8.49
C GLY A 198 -19.39 -12.86 9.63
N ARG A 199 -18.08 -12.73 9.77
CA ARG A 199 -17.37 -13.22 10.95
C ARG A 199 -17.67 -12.35 12.17
N LEU A 200 -17.60 -12.98 13.33
CA LEU A 200 -17.69 -12.25 14.59
C LEU A 200 -16.38 -11.50 14.86
N ALA A 201 -16.51 -10.31 15.45
CA ALA A 201 -15.39 -9.50 15.91
C ALA A 201 -15.68 -8.89 17.26
N THR A 202 -14.63 -8.45 17.95
CA THR A 202 -14.71 -7.76 19.24
C THR A 202 -14.17 -6.35 19.13
N ILE A 203 -14.63 -5.47 20.01
CA ILE A 203 -14.12 -4.09 20.10
C ILE A 203 -12.62 -4.10 20.42
N GLU A 204 -12.19 -5.00 21.33
CA GLU A 204 -10.78 -5.15 21.71
C GLU A 204 -9.90 -5.56 20.50
N GLY A 205 -10.36 -6.54 19.71
CA GLY A 205 -9.65 -6.98 18.52
C GLY A 205 -9.54 -5.89 17.44
N GLU A 206 -10.61 -5.13 17.21
CA GLU A 206 -10.58 -4.02 16.23
C GLU A 206 -9.69 -2.85 16.70
N TYR A 207 -9.71 -2.56 18.01
CA TYR A 207 -8.83 -1.55 18.59
C TYR A 207 -7.36 -1.96 18.52
N ALA A 208 -7.03 -3.22 18.83
CA ALA A 208 -5.69 -3.77 18.69
C ALA A 208 -5.20 -3.72 17.23
N ASN A 209 -6.07 -4.01 16.25
CA ASN A 209 -5.77 -3.85 14.83
C ASN A 209 -5.39 -2.41 14.48
N LEU A 210 -6.18 -1.43 14.90
CA LEU A 210 -5.91 -0.01 14.66
C LEU A 210 -4.55 0.39 15.22
N LEU A 211 -4.24 -0.03 16.45
CA LEU A 211 -2.97 0.27 17.13
C LEU A 211 -1.77 -0.35 16.40
N MET A 212 -1.86 -1.62 16.03
CA MET A 212 -0.78 -2.33 15.34
C MET A 212 -0.57 -1.82 13.90
N LEU A 213 -1.65 -1.54 13.17
CA LEU A 213 -1.56 -1.00 11.81
C LEU A 213 -0.81 0.35 11.79
N ALA A 214 -1.06 1.20 12.75
CA ALA A 214 -0.39 2.48 12.84
C ALA A 214 1.12 2.40 13.12
N ARG A 215 1.61 1.28 13.65
CA ARG A 215 3.05 1.02 13.77
C ARG A 215 3.76 0.94 12.41
N LEU A 216 3.02 0.76 11.32
CA LEU A 216 3.55 0.78 9.95
C LEU A 216 3.77 2.20 9.39
N SER A 217 3.48 3.25 10.17
CA SER A 217 3.52 4.66 9.75
C SER A 217 4.89 5.21 9.33
N SER A 218 5.88 4.35 9.15
CA SER A 218 7.25 4.74 8.79
C SER A 218 7.43 5.21 7.33
N GLY A 219 6.38 5.13 6.49
CA GLY A 219 6.49 5.39 5.05
C GLY A 219 7.37 4.38 4.30
N SER A 220 7.57 3.19 4.88
CA SER A 220 8.48 2.16 4.35
C SER A 220 7.77 0.99 3.68
N PHE A 221 6.45 1.08 3.55
CA PHE A 221 5.61 0.04 2.94
C PHE A 221 4.82 0.59 1.76
N THR A 222 4.61 -0.24 0.76
CA THR A 222 3.68 0.04 -0.34
C THR A 222 2.23 -0.11 0.12
N ALA A 223 1.27 0.48 -0.61
CA ALA A 223 -0.15 0.32 -0.30
C ALA A 223 -0.58 -1.17 -0.31
N GLN A 224 -0.04 -1.97 -1.22
CA GLN A 224 -0.29 -3.41 -1.29
C GLN A 224 0.22 -4.14 -0.04
N GLU A 225 1.42 -3.80 0.44
CA GLU A 225 1.99 -4.37 1.65
C GLU A 225 1.21 -3.96 2.90
N ILE A 226 0.72 -2.72 2.96
CA ILE A 226 -0.15 -2.23 4.05
C ILE A 226 -1.47 -3.00 4.05
N GLU A 227 -2.08 -3.24 2.88
CA GLU A 227 -3.32 -4.01 2.77
C GLU A 227 -3.13 -5.47 3.22
N HIS A 228 -2.05 -6.12 2.77
CA HIS A 228 -1.70 -7.46 3.21
C HIS A 228 -1.43 -7.51 4.73
N ALA A 229 -0.74 -6.51 5.29
CA ALA A 229 -0.50 -6.40 6.73
C ALA A 229 -1.82 -6.25 7.52
N SER A 230 -2.76 -5.44 7.01
CA SER A 230 -4.11 -5.31 7.55
C SER A 230 -4.84 -6.65 7.55
N GLY A 231 -4.74 -7.43 6.46
CA GLY A 231 -5.29 -8.78 6.37
C GLY A 231 -4.74 -9.72 7.45
N LEU A 232 -3.41 -9.75 7.63
CA LEU A 232 -2.76 -10.55 8.68
C LEU A 232 -3.22 -10.16 10.09
N LEU A 233 -3.36 -8.87 10.35
CA LEU A 233 -3.87 -8.37 11.63
C LEU A 233 -5.30 -8.84 11.88
N TYR A 234 -6.17 -8.81 10.86
CA TYR A 234 -7.53 -9.31 10.98
C TYR A 234 -7.61 -10.82 11.26
N GLU A 235 -6.67 -11.62 10.78
CA GLU A 235 -6.63 -13.06 11.06
C GLU A 235 -6.31 -13.38 12.52
N VAL A 236 -5.59 -12.50 13.21
CA VAL A 236 -5.14 -12.71 14.60
C VAL A 236 -5.79 -11.77 15.62
N ALA A 237 -6.62 -10.83 15.18
CA ALA A 237 -7.19 -9.78 16.02
C ALA A 237 -7.80 -10.28 17.33
N GLU A 238 -8.55 -11.37 17.24
CA GLU A 238 -9.23 -11.95 18.42
C GLU A 238 -8.27 -12.64 19.40
N LYS A 239 -7.00 -12.76 19.06
CA LYS A 239 -5.94 -13.30 19.93
C LYS A 239 -5.09 -12.19 20.56
N LEU A 240 -5.09 -11.00 19.96
CA LEU A 240 -4.42 -9.83 20.53
C LEU A 240 -5.21 -9.35 21.76
N ARG A 241 -4.53 -9.16 22.88
CA ARG A 241 -5.15 -8.79 24.16
C ARG A 241 -4.51 -7.55 24.74
N LEU A 242 -5.34 -6.64 25.20
CA LEU A 242 -4.92 -5.50 26.01
C LEU A 242 -5.10 -5.86 27.49
N ARG A 243 -4.00 -5.77 28.27
CA ARG A 243 -3.96 -6.14 29.69
C ARG A 243 -3.50 -4.96 30.53
N ALA A 244 -3.94 -4.93 31.79
CA ALA A 244 -3.46 -3.94 32.76
C ALA A 244 -2.18 -4.40 33.47
N ASP A 245 -1.94 -5.72 33.53
CA ASP A 245 -0.75 -6.34 34.10
C ASP A 245 0.38 -6.40 33.05
N GLU A 246 1.58 -6.01 33.44
CA GLU A 246 2.76 -6.09 32.58
C GLU A 246 3.16 -7.56 32.40
N PRO A 247 3.21 -8.05 31.15
CA PRO A 247 3.64 -9.41 30.87
C PRO A 247 5.17 -9.54 30.97
N GLU A 248 5.65 -10.78 31.21
CA GLU A 248 7.07 -11.12 31.40
C GLU A 248 7.93 -10.86 30.15
N HIS A 249 7.33 -10.65 28.99
CA HIS A 249 8.03 -10.49 27.72
C HIS A 249 7.93 -9.06 27.16
N ALA A 250 8.85 -8.71 26.28
CA ALA A 250 8.86 -7.43 25.59
C ALA A 250 7.50 -7.15 24.92
N THR A 251 6.84 -6.09 25.32
CA THR A 251 5.49 -5.73 24.88
C THR A 251 5.41 -4.28 24.47
N PHE A 252 4.28 -3.95 23.89
CA PHE A 252 3.91 -2.56 23.71
C PHE A 252 3.14 -2.07 24.92
N ALA A 253 3.38 -0.83 25.29
CA ALA A 253 2.58 -0.10 26.24
C ALA A 253 1.75 0.98 25.52
N LEU A 254 0.58 1.25 26.08
CA LEU A 254 -0.36 2.26 25.64
C LEU A 254 -0.83 3.04 26.85
N GLU A 255 -0.61 4.35 26.85
CA GLU A 255 -1.28 5.26 27.77
C GLU A 255 -2.61 5.71 27.15
N PRO A 256 -3.75 5.37 27.73
CA PRO A 256 -5.06 5.59 27.09
C PRO A 256 -5.40 7.06 26.82
N ASP A 257 -4.76 7.99 27.56
CA ASP A 257 -4.96 9.43 27.39
C ASP A 257 -3.87 10.09 26.54
N SER A 258 -2.90 9.29 26.03
CA SER A 258 -1.82 9.78 25.18
C SER A 258 -2.32 10.08 23.76
N LEU A 259 -1.66 11.05 23.14
CA LEU A 259 -1.81 11.36 21.71
C LEU A 259 -0.96 10.45 20.82
N THR A 260 -0.13 9.61 21.44
CA THR A 260 0.73 8.64 20.78
C THR A 260 0.08 7.26 20.83
N GLY A 261 0.20 6.48 19.76
CA GLY A 261 -0.23 5.08 19.76
C GLY A 261 0.65 4.19 20.63
N LEU A 262 0.81 2.92 20.24
CA LEU A 262 1.68 1.98 20.93
C LEU A 262 3.15 2.47 20.95
N VAL A 263 3.78 2.37 22.12
CA VAL A 263 5.20 2.58 22.34
C VAL A 263 5.83 1.32 22.92
N SER A 264 7.16 1.17 22.87
CA SER A 264 7.82 0.09 23.61
C SER A 264 7.58 0.28 25.11
N ALA A 265 7.27 -0.80 25.83
CA ALA A 265 7.12 -0.76 27.29
C ALA A 265 8.45 -0.45 27.99
N HIS A 266 9.59 -0.71 27.32
CA HIS A 266 10.90 -0.42 27.88
C HIS A 266 11.20 1.10 27.88
N GLY A 267 11.54 1.63 29.04
CA GLY A 267 12.03 3.00 29.19
C GLY A 267 10.95 4.07 29.25
N ILE A 268 9.66 3.71 29.34
CA ILE A 268 8.59 4.67 29.63
C ILE A 268 8.19 4.63 31.10
N ARG A 269 7.66 5.76 31.59
CA ARG A 269 7.04 5.81 32.92
C ARG A 269 5.66 5.18 32.85
N LEU A 270 5.51 4.03 33.51
CA LEU A 270 4.23 3.33 33.61
C LEU A 270 3.33 4.01 34.63
N THR A 271 2.02 3.98 34.38
CA THR A 271 0.97 4.43 35.29
C THR A 271 0.04 3.28 35.63
N ASP A 272 -0.84 3.46 36.59
CA ASP A 272 -1.91 2.49 36.94
C ASP A 272 -2.96 2.32 35.80
N ARG A 273 -2.90 3.16 34.79
CA ARG A 273 -3.78 3.13 33.60
C ARG A 273 -3.10 2.54 32.37
N THR A 274 -1.80 2.29 32.42
CA THR A 274 -1.06 1.71 31.30
C THR A 274 -1.66 0.38 30.90
N LEU A 275 -1.92 0.20 29.60
CA LEU A 275 -2.33 -1.06 29.02
C LEU A 275 -1.18 -1.65 28.22
N PHE A 276 -1.05 -2.96 28.28
CA PHE A 276 -0.01 -3.70 27.57
C PHE A 276 -0.61 -4.53 26.45
N LEU A 277 0.01 -4.50 25.26
CA LEU A 277 -0.32 -5.34 24.13
C LEU A 277 0.83 -6.30 23.86
N ASP A 278 0.55 -7.60 23.94
CA ASP A 278 1.47 -8.67 23.57
C ASP A 278 1.33 -8.99 22.07
N PRO A 279 2.37 -8.74 21.25
CA PRO A 279 2.35 -9.03 19.83
C PRO A 279 2.68 -10.50 19.48
N GLU A 280 3.03 -11.38 20.45
CA GLU A 280 3.48 -12.75 20.18
C GLU A 280 2.47 -13.59 19.37
N PRO A 281 1.14 -13.48 19.55
CA PRO A 281 0.19 -14.18 18.69
C PRO A 281 0.32 -13.81 17.20
N LEU A 282 0.67 -12.55 16.91
CA LEU A 282 0.93 -12.08 15.54
C LEU A 282 2.25 -12.64 15.02
N PHE A 283 3.30 -12.60 15.82
CA PHE A 283 4.61 -13.14 15.43
C PHE A 283 4.56 -14.66 15.20
N ALA A 284 3.88 -15.41 16.06
CA ALA A 284 3.66 -16.85 15.87
C ALA A 284 2.92 -17.12 14.54
N HIS A 285 1.91 -16.31 14.22
CA HIS A 285 1.17 -16.44 12.97
C HIS A 285 2.07 -16.15 11.75
N ILE A 286 2.89 -15.09 11.77
CA ILE A 286 3.81 -14.76 10.68
C ILE A 286 4.90 -15.83 10.55
N LYS A 287 5.47 -16.33 11.66
CA LYS A 287 6.46 -17.43 11.64
C LYS A 287 5.88 -18.68 10.99
N LYS A 288 4.62 -19.02 11.29
CA LYS A 288 3.92 -20.12 10.61
C LYS A 288 3.81 -19.87 9.09
N ARG A 289 3.41 -18.67 8.67
CA ARG A 289 3.34 -18.31 7.24
C ARG A 289 4.70 -18.42 6.54
N LEU A 290 5.78 -18.03 7.22
CA LEU A 290 7.14 -18.19 6.70
C LEU A 290 7.52 -19.67 6.53
N ALA A 291 7.15 -20.53 7.49
CA ALA A 291 7.36 -21.97 7.38
C ALA A 291 6.55 -22.58 6.22
N ASP A 292 5.28 -22.16 6.05
CA ASP A 292 4.42 -22.62 4.95
C ASP A 292 5.03 -22.21 3.58
N ILE A 293 5.58 -20.98 3.45
CA ILE A 293 6.25 -20.51 2.24
C ILE A 293 7.54 -21.31 1.97
N ALA A 294 8.30 -21.65 3.02
CA ALA A 294 9.53 -22.43 2.87
C ALA A 294 9.26 -23.89 2.45
N ALA A 295 8.10 -24.45 2.84
CA ALA A 295 7.68 -25.80 2.48
C ALA A 295 7.01 -25.89 1.08
N ASP A 296 6.67 -24.76 0.46
CA ASP A 296 6.01 -24.69 -0.86
C ASP A 296 7.04 -24.87 -1.99
N ASP A 297 7.31 -26.12 -2.40
CA ASP A 297 8.23 -26.43 -3.50
C ASP A 297 7.66 -26.13 -4.90
N ALA A 298 6.34 -26.00 -5.03
CA ALA A 298 5.66 -25.78 -6.31
C ALA A 298 5.63 -24.31 -6.74
N GLY A 299 5.85 -23.39 -5.79
CA GLY A 299 5.80 -21.95 -6.05
C GLY A 299 7.05 -21.41 -6.76
N ASP A 300 6.87 -20.31 -7.50
CA ASP A 300 7.99 -19.58 -8.10
C ASP A 300 8.97 -19.08 -7.03
N ALA A 301 10.26 -19.41 -7.17
CA ALA A 301 11.32 -19.08 -6.21
C ALA A 301 11.42 -17.56 -5.96
N LEU A 302 11.19 -16.75 -7.01
CA LEU A 302 11.23 -15.29 -6.93
C LEU A 302 10.08 -14.76 -6.06
N SER A 303 8.86 -15.23 -6.30
CA SER A 303 7.68 -14.85 -5.51
C SER A 303 7.81 -15.29 -4.04
N ARG A 304 8.43 -16.45 -3.78
CA ARG A 304 8.74 -16.88 -2.40
C ARG A 304 9.70 -15.91 -1.71
N LYS A 305 10.81 -15.55 -2.39
CA LYS A 305 11.79 -14.59 -1.85
C LYS A 305 11.17 -13.24 -1.49
N VAL A 306 10.31 -12.72 -2.37
CA VAL A 306 9.59 -11.44 -2.12
C VAL A 306 8.69 -11.55 -0.89
N ARG A 307 7.87 -12.61 -0.82
CA ARG A 307 6.94 -12.81 0.31
C ARG A 307 7.69 -13.01 1.63
N THR A 308 8.78 -13.78 1.63
CA THR A 308 9.62 -13.98 2.82
C THR A 308 10.22 -12.65 3.31
N ALA A 309 10.87 -11.90 2.43
CA ALA A 309 11.49 -10.62 2.76
C ALA A 309 10.48 -9.58 3.30
N TRP A 310 9.27 -9.57 2.76
CA TRP A 310 8.18 -8.71 3.25
C TRP A 310 7.73 -9.10 4.66
N LEU A 311 7.50 -10.38 4.94
CA LEU A 311 7.09 -10.87 6.27
C LEU A 311 8.17 -10.61 7.34
N GLU A 312 9.43 -10.83 7.01
CA GLU A 312 10.57 -10.53 7.90
C GLU A 312 10.65 -9.02 8.20
N ARG A 313 10.42 -8.17 7.21
CA ARG A 313 10.36 -6.72 7.39
C ARG A 313 9.19 -6.30 8.28
N LEU A 314 8.01 -6.95 8.16
CA LEU A 314 6.88 -6.71 9.06
C LEU A 314 7.22 -7.07 10.51
N ILE A 315 7.81 -8.25 10.76
CA ILE A 315 8.26 -8.63 12.10
C ILE A 315 9.17 -7.54 12.67
N SER A 316 10.17 -7.11 11.90
CA SER A 316 11.11 -6.06 12.35
C SER A 316 10.41 -4.73 12.70
N HIS A 317 9.33 -4.36 11.97
CA HIS A 317 8.58 -3.12 12.24
C HIS A 317 7.65 -3.24 13.45
N TRP A 318 7.13 -4.44 13.71
CA TRP A 318 6.22 -4.70 14.83
C TRP A 318 6.94 -5.17 16.10
N GLN A 319 8.27 -5.30 16.08
CA GLN A 319 9.01 -5.56 17.33
C GLN A 319 8.92 -4.36 18.27
N PRO A 320 8.56 -4.57 19.56
CA PRO A 320 8.51 -3.51 20.57
C PRO A 320 9.84 -2.76 20.68
N ASP A 321 10.93 -3.50 20.80
CA ASP A 321 12.29 -2.98 20.94
C ASP A 321 13.02 -2.90 19.61
N ARG A 322 12.35 -2.31 18.62
CA ARG A 322 12.96 -2.13 17.32
C ARG A 322 14.31 -1.39 17.48
N LYS A 323 15.40 -2.15 17.36
CA LYS A 323 16.71 -1.54 17.26
C LYS A 323 16.71 -0.65 16.02
N VAL A 324 16.90 0.64 16.23
CA VAL A 324 17.18 1.53 15.11
C VAL A 324 18.46 1.00 14.47
N VAL A 325 18.31 0.38 13.30
CA VAL A 325 19.48 -0.11 12.57
C VAL A 325 20.41 1.07 12.40
N ALA A 326 21.61 0.96 12.98
CA ALA A 326 22.62 1.99 12.83
C ALA A 326 22.84 2.25 11.34
N ARG A 327 22.85 3.52 10.96
CA ARG A 327 23.08 3.90 9.56
C ARG A 327 24.45 3.37 9.13
N ARG A 328 24.51 2.79 7.95
CA ARG A 328 25.77 2.26 7.37
C ARG A 328 26.79 3.36 7.08
N ALA A 329 26.32 4.60 6.91
CA ALA A 329 27.14 5.78 6.71
C ALA A 329 26.45 7.02 7.29
N GLU A 330 27.23 7.96 7.78
CA GLU A 330 26.75 9.27 8.23
C GLU A 330 26.29 10.08 7.03
N ARG A 331 25.16 10.78 7.17
CA ARG A 331 24.65 11.72 6.17
C ARG A 331 25.10 13.12 6.51
N LEU A 332 25.65 13.78 5.54
CA LEU A 332 25.98 15.19 5.64
C LEU A 332 24.82 16.02 5.07
N PRO A 333 24.48 17.14 5.71
CA PRO A 333 23.55 18.10 5.15
C PRO A 333 24.15 18.68 3.87
N VAL A 334 23.35 18.72 2.83
CA VAL A 334 23.68 19.29 1.51
C VAL A 334 22.47 20.03 0.98
N ASP A 335 22.67 20.86 -0.02
CA ASP A 335 21.56 21.51 -0.71
C ASP A 335 21.86 21.56 -2.20
N VAL A 336 21.59 20.44 -2.88
CA VAL A 336 21.95 20.24 -4.30
C VAL A 336 20.70 20.02 -5.13
N PRO A 337 20.44 20.85 -6.16
CA PRO A 337 19.39 20.59 -7.13
C PRO A 337 19.63 19.29 -7.87
N VAL A 338 18.54 18.56 -8.18
CA VAL A 338 18.60 17.25 -8.82
C VAL A 338 17.43 17.05 -9.78
N ALA A 339 17.68 16.39 -10.91
CA ALA A 339 16.64 15.82 -11.76
C ALA A 339 16.33 14.38 -11.34
N LEU A 340 15.06 13.98 -11.39
CA LEU A 340 14.62 12.63 -11.07
C LEU A 340 13.79 12.03 -12.19
N VAL A 341 14.05 10.77 -12.52
CA VAL A 341 13.29 9.98 -13.48
C VAL A 341 12.82 8.70 -12.82
N PRO A 342 11.50 8.48 -12.62
CA PRO A 342 10.99 7.27 -12.00
C PRO A 342 10.73 6.16 -13.02
N GLY A 343 11.06 4.93 -12.62
CA GLY A 343 10.69 3.69 -13.32
C GLY A 343 11.63 3.28 -14.44
N LEU A 344 11.87 1.97 -14.54
CA LEU A 344 12.82 1.37 -15.46
C LEU A 344 12.69 1.83 -16.91
N HIS A 345 11.46 1.84 -17.43
CA HIS A 345 11.22 2.21 -18.84
C HIS A 345 11.55 3.69 -19.13
N ASN A 346 11.16 4.59 -18.22
CA ASN A 346 11.46 6.02 -18.39
C ASN A 346 12.96 6.27 -18.27
N ILE A 347 13.62 5.65 -17.29
CA ILE A 347 15.07 5.75 -17.11
C ILE A 347 15.79 5.29 -18.39
N HIS A 348 15.42 4.13 -18.91
CA HIS A 348 16.02 3.59 -20.14
C HIS A 348 15.83 4.54 -21.32
N ARG A 349 14.62 5.09 -21.51
CA ARG A 349 14.32 6.05 -22.58
C ARG A 349 15.17 7.32 -22.46
N GLU A 350 15.28 7.87 -21.25
CA GLU A 350 16.04 9.10 -21.02
C GLU A 350 17.55 8.90 -21.26
N LEU A 351 18.10 7.77 -20.82
CA LEU A 351 19.50 7.44 -21.07
C LEU A 351 19.80 7.26 -22.58
N LEU A 352 18.85 6.74 -23.36
CA LEU A 352 19.00 6.66 -24.83
C LEU A 352 18.88 8.05 -25.48
N ALA A 353 17.94 8.89 -25.01
CA ALA A 353 17.74 10.23 -25.55
C ALA A 353 18.94 11.16 -25.29
N GLU A 354 19.66 10.99 -24.17
CA GLU A 354 20.91 11.74 -23.91
C GLU A 354 22.02 11.42 -24.91
N MET A 355 22.06 10.22 -25.42
CA MET A 355 22.99 9.86 -26.50
C MET A 355 22.68 10.63 -27.79
N GLU A 356 21.50 11.26 -27.91
CA GLU A 356 20.96 11.95 -29.10
C GLU A 356 20.82 13.47 -28.94
N ASN A 357 21.36 14.17 -27.91
CA ASN A 357 21.35 15.63 -27.66
C ASN A 357 20.24 16.23 -26.76
N ALA A 358 19.68 15.52 -25.80
CA ALA A 358 18.64 16.07 -24.92
C ALA A 358 19.15 16.79 -23.64
N GLY A 359 20.43 17.14 -23.55
CA GLY A 359 21.04 17.71 -22.33
C GLY A 359 20.38 19.01 -21.82
N GLU A 360 19.96 19.91 -22.71
CA GLU A 360 19.41 21.21 -22.33
C GLU A 360 18.09 21.18 -21.57
N PHE A 361 17.23 20.17 -21.84
CA PHE A 361 15.95 20.02 -21.13
C PHE A 361 16.18 19.72 -19.63
N TRP A 362 17.07 18.80 -19.33
CA TRP A 362 17.36 18.40 -17.94
C TRP A 362 18.07 19.49 -17.15
N ASP A 363 18.95 20.25 -17.78
CA ASP A 363 19.62 21.38 -17.13
C ASP A 363 18.62 22.49 -16.77
N THR A 364 17.60 22.72 -17.61
CA THR A 364 16.50 23.63 -17.31
C THR A 364 15.65 23.13 -16.15
N LEU A 365 15.34 21.82 -16.11
CA LEU A 365 14.56 21.21 -15.03
C LEU A 365 15.33 21.24 -13.69
N ILE A 366 16.63 20.95 -13.70
CA ILE A 366 17.50 21.04 -12.53
C ILE A 366 17.54 22.48 -12.00
N ARG A 367 17.72 23.47 -12.89
CA ARG A 367 17.74 24.88 -12.52
C ARG A 367 16.41 25.39 -11.95
N SER A 368 15.28 24.73 -12.27
CA SER A 368 13.98 25.05 -11.65
C SER A 368 13.96 24.81 -10.15
N GLY A 369 14.92 24.04 -9.60
CA GLY A 369 15.12 23.81 -8.17
C GLY A 369 14.01 23.04 -7.46
N ARG A 370 13.09 22.40 -8.22
CA ARG A 370 11.93 21.68 -7.66
C ARG A 370 12.32 20.52 -6.75
N TRP A 371 13.42 19.83 -7.09
CA TRP A 371 13.94 18.66 -6.41
C TRP A 371 15.29 18.99 -5.81
N ARG A 372 15.46 18.71 -4.53
CA ARG A 372 16.72 19.01 -3.84
C ARG A 372 17.16 17.83 -2.99
N ILE A 373 18.41 17.44 -3.09
CA ILE A 373 19.04 16.56 -2.12
C ILE A 373 19.38 17.42 -0.90
N VAL A 374 18.81 17.10 0.25
CA VAL A 374 19.00 17.84 1.51
C VAL A 374 19.96 17.16 2.49
N GLU A 375 20.14 15.86 2.33
CA GLU A 375 21.16 15.07 3.05
C GLU A 375 21.69 14.01 2.11
N ALA A 376 22.98 13.71 2.17
CA ALA A 376 23.59 12.65 1.39
C ALA A 376 24.68 11.91 2.17
N SER A 377 24.78 10.62 1.89
CA SER A 377 25.92 9.77 2.23
C SER A 377 26.42 9.05 0.98
N PRO A 378 27.50 8.29 1.02
CA PRO A 378 27.93 7.47 -0.11
C PRO A 378 26.90 6.40 -0.53
N LEU A 379 25.99 5.99 0.37
CA LEU A 379 25.08 4.86 0.19
C LEU A 379 23.62 5.29 0.02
N ASP A 380 23.26 6.48 0.47
CA ASP A 380 21.87 6.93 0.46
C ASP A 380 21.77 8.46 0.43
N CYS A 381 20.59 8.96 0.05
CA CYS A 381 20.29 10.38 0.14
C CYS A 381 18.84 10.62 0.57
N ARG A 382 18.61 11.86 1.02
CA ARG A 382 17.27 12.39 1.31
C ARG A 382 16.97 13.51 0.32
N ILE A 383 15.85 13.34 -0.41
CA ILE A 383 15.41 14.27 -1.44
C ILE A 383 14.11 14.90 -0.98
N GLN A 384 14.00 16.21 -1.13
CA GLN A 384 12.77 16.96 -0.86
C GLN A 384 12.26 17.64 -2.12
N PHE A 385 10.94 17.79 -2.20
CA PHE A 385 10.28 18.54 -3.25
C PHE A 385 8.90 19.04 -2.80
N GLU A 386 8.40 20.03 -3.51
CA GLU A 386 7.13 20.69 -3.25
C GLU A 386 6.18 20.51 -4.45
N ASN A 387 4.88 20.48 -4.16
CA ASN A 387 3.79 20.50 -5.14
C ASN A 387 3.71 19.33 -6.14
N GLU A 388 4.29 18.17 -5.83
CA GLU A 388 4.13 16.97 -6.64
C GLU A 388 3.40 15.84 -5.91
N SER A 389 3.00 14.82 -6.66
CA SER A 389 2.30 13.65 -6.12
C SER A 389 3.30 12.59 -5.65
N ALA A 390 3.22 12.21 -4.38
CA ALA A 390 4.00 11.10 -3.82
C ALA A 390 3.76 9.76 -4.56
N GLU A 391 2.64 9.64 -5.26
CA GLU A 391 2.26 8.46 -6.02
C GLU A 391 3.20 8.16 -7.20
N GLN A 392 3.96 9.17 -7.67
CA GLN A 392 4.97 8.98 -8.71
C GLN A 392 6.20 8.25 -8.21
N PHE A 393 6.48 8.32 -6.89
CA PHE A 393 7.69 7.78 -6.25
C PHE A 393 7.33 6.85 -5.08
N PRO A 394 6.54 5.80 -5.31
CA PRO A 394 6.16 4.88 -4.23
C PRO A 394 7.39 4.15 -3.68
N VAL A 395 7.28 3.64 -2.46
CA VAL A 395 8.30 2.76 -1.88
C VAL A 395 8.56 1.58 -2.82
N GLY A 396 9.85 1.24 -3.00
CA GLY A 396 10.30 0.21 -3.93
C GLY A 396 10.41 0.68 -5.40
N ALA A 397 10.08 1.94 -5.70
CA ALA A 397 10.29 2.48 -7.04
C ALA A 397 11.77 2.62 -7.35
N LEU A 398 12.16 2.19 -8.57
CA LEU A 398 13.45 2.52 -9.15
C LEU A 398 13.43 3.96 -9.61
N ILE A 399 14.45 4.72 -9.26
CA ILE A 399 14.65 6.08 -9.75
C ILE A 399 16.06 6.26 -10.28
N SER A 400 16.19 7.11 -11.29
CA SER A 400 17.47 7.65 -11.70
C SER A 400 17.55 9.12 -11.32
N MET A 401 18.72 9.58 -10.94
CA MET A 401 18.97 10.97 -10.55
C MET A 401 20.23 11.52 -11.19
N ARG A 402 20.18 12.83 -11.56
CA ARG A 402 21.33 13.58 -12.05
C ARG A 402 21.44 14.89 -11.27
N LYS A 403 22.57 15.09 -10.59
CA LYS A 403 22.86 16.30 -9.83
C LYS A 403 23.23 17.45 -10.78
N GLU A 404 23.03 18.67 -10.33
CA GLU A 404 23.50 19.84 -11.05
C GLU A 404 25.03 19.75 -11.30
N GLY A 405 25.43 19.99 -12.55
CA GLY A 405 26.83 19.92 -12.97
C GLY A 405 27.43 18.52 -13.12
N ALA A 406 26.66 17.45 -12.86
CA ALA A 406 27.10 16.07 -13.09
C ALA A 406 26.74 15.60 -14.50
N ALA A 407 27.67 14.90 -15.17
CA ALA A 407 27.42 14.29 -16.46
C ALA A 407 26.63 12.98 -16.34
N ASP A 408 26.84 12.22 -15.26
CA ASP A 408 26.33 10.86 -15.12
C ASP A 408 25.04 10.77 -14.32
N TRP A 409 24.16 9.88 -14.78
CA TRP A 409 22.99 9.45 -14.05
C TRP A 409 23.35 8.39 -13.01
N GLN A 410 22.79 8.54 -11.83
CA GLN A 410 22.90 7.59 -10.73
C GLN A 410 21.56 6.88 -10.56
N VAL A 411 21.58 5.62 -10.13
CA VAL A 411 20.36 4.82 -9.89
C VAL A 411 20.22 4.49 -8.42
N GLY A 412 19.01 4.62 -7.92
CA GLY A 412 18.65 4.26 -6.55
C GLY A 412 17.22 3.73 -6.43
N VAL A 413 16.89 3.25 -5.23
CA VAL A 413 15.57 2.75 -4.86
C VAL A 413 14.96 3.60 -3.78
N VAL A 414 13.71 3.98 -3.95
CA VAL A 414 12.95 4.67 -2.92
C VAL A 414 12.67 3.70 -1.77
N ARG A 415 13.28 3.95 -0.60
CA ARG A 415 13.11 3.12 0.60
C ARG A 415 12.11 3.70 1.58
N ARG A 416 11.89 5.01 1.49
CA ARG A 416 10.98 5.72 2.37
C ARG A 416 10.34 6.89 1.64
N VAL A 417 9.07 7.09 1.91
CA VAL A 417 8.32 8.28 1.48
C VAL A 417 7.68 8.90 2.72
N LYS A 418 7.79 10.19 2.88
CA LYS A 418 7.12 10.93 3.94
C LYS A 418 6.45 12.16 3.35
N ARG A 419 5.18 12.37 3.69
CA ARG A 419 4.44 13.56 3.30
C ARG A 419 4.28 14.47 4.50
N PHE A 420 4.44 15.77 4.26
CA PHE A 420 4.28 16.83 5.26
C PHE A 420 3.15 17.76 4.84
N GLU A 421 2.70 18.57 5.76
CA GLU A 421 1.78 19.66 5.48
C GLU A 421 2.32 20.58 4.37
N GLY A 422 1.45 21.15 3.54
CA GLY A 422 1.84 22.01 2.43
C GLY A 422 2.34 21.29 1.17
N ASN A 423 1.98 20.00 0.98
CA ASN A 423 2.40 19.18 -0.18
C ASN A 423 3.92 18.97 -0.32
N ARG A 424 4.68 19.17 0.75
CA ARG A 424 6.10 18.82 0.77
C ARG A 424 6.26 17.32 0.94
N ILE A 425 7.07 16.71 0.09
CA ILE A 425 7.36 15.26 0.11
C ILE A 425 8.86 15.07 0.33
N GLU A 426 9.19 14.06 1.11
CA GLU A 426 10.54 13.62 1.39
C GLU A 426 10.71 12.17 0.97
N LEU A 427 11.72 11.90 0.17
CA LEU A 427 12.13 10.56 -0.24
C LEU A 427 13.43 10.20 0.47
N GLY A 428 13.49 9.02 1.07
CA GLY A 428 14.72 8.35 1.44
C GLY A 428 15.10 7.38 0.33
N VAL A 429 16.25 7.59 -0.31
CA VAL A 429 16.70 6.82 -1.47
C VAL A 429 17.99 6.08 -1.11
N GLU A 430 18.01 4.77 -1.30
CA GLU A 430 19.22 3.96 -1.24
C GLU A 430 19.83 3.88 -2.64
N MET A 431 21.11 4.20 -2.74
CA MET A 431 21.83 4.19 -4.01
C MET A 431 22.23 2.77 -4.38
N ILE A 432 21.97 2.37 -5.63
CA ILE A 432 22.39 1.09 -6.21
C ILE A 432 23.69 1.27 -7.00
N ALA A 433 23.73 2.27 -7.88
CA ALA A 433 24.87 2.51 -8.74
C ALA A 433 25.06 4.00 -9.04
N ARG A 434 26.33 4.40 -9.22
CA ARG A 434 26.72 5.76 -9.59
C ARG A 434 26.82 5.96 -11.09
N GLU A 435 26.84 4.88 -11.85
CA GLU A 435 26.90 4.84 -13.30
C GLU A 435 25.89 3.81 -13.80
N VAL A 436 25.18 4.15 -14.87
CA VAL A 436 24.15 3.27 -15.46
C VAL A 436 24.15 3.48 -16.98
N LYS A 437 23.95 2.38 -17.72
CA LYS A 437 23.83 2.41 -19.19
C LYS A 437 22.53 1.74 -19.62
N ALA A 438 21.82 2.36 -20.54
CA ALA A 438 20.68 1.71 -21.19
C ALA A 438 21.16 0.69 -22.21
N ILE A 439 20.66 -0.54 -22.11
CA ILE A 439 20.94 -1.60 -23.07
C ILE A 439 19.64 -2.29 -23.51
N ARG A 440 19.69 -2.94 -24.66
CA ARG A 440 18.62 -3.79 -25.17
C ARG A 440 19.09 -5.24 -25.16
N LEU A 441 18.18 -6.15 -24.79
CA LEU A 441 18.43 -7.58 -24.73
C LEU A 441 17.37 -8.31 -25.55
N TRP A 442 17.67 -9.54 -25.94
CA TRP A 442 16.77 -10.42 -26.69
C TRP A 442 16.77 -11.81 -26.06
N HIS A 443 15.68 -12.54 -26.23
CA HIS A 443 15.66 -13.96 -25.86
C HIS A 443 16.57 -14.78 -26.78
N ASP A 444 17.26 -15.77 -26.23
CA ASP A 444 18.19 -16.67 -27.00
C ASP A 444 17.47 -17.54 -28.07
N THR A 445 16.12 -17.55 -28.06
CA THR A 445 15.29 -18.30 -29.01
C THR A 445 15.07 -17.57 -30.35
N VAL A 446 15.56 -16.33 -30.49
CA VAL A 446 15.39 -15.55 -31.72
C VAL A 446 16.42 -16.00 -32.74
N ASN A 447 16.04 -16.93 -33.64
CA ASN A 447 16.88 -17.38 -34.76
C ASN A 447 17.06 -16.31 -35.86
N GLU A 448 16.24 -15.27 -35.87
CA GLU A 448 16.36 -14.16 -36.80
C GLU A 448 17.26 -13.06 -36.21
N VAL A 449 18.29 -12.69 -36.94
CA VAL A 449 19.12 -11.53 -36.64
C VAL A 449 18.24 -10.30 -36.66
N PRO A 450 18.07 -9.58 -35.54
CA PRO A 450 17.41 -8.31 -35.61
C PRO A 450 18.09 -7.45 -36.67
N PRO A 451 17.38 -6.69 -37.49
CA PRO A 451 18.00 -5.87 -38.50
C PRO A 451 19.06 -4.97 -37.84
N PRO A 452 20.21 -4.75 -38.48
CA PRO A 452 21.25 -3.90 -37.95
C PRO A 452 20.63 -2.53 -37.62
N LEU A 453 21.03 -1.96 -36.48
CA LEU A 453 20.60 -0.63 -36.04
C LEU A 453 20.71 0.34 -37.23
N ARG A 454 19.58 0.70 -37.81
CA ARG A 454 19.56 1.71 -38.88
C ARG A 454 20.07 3.01 -38.27
N THR A 455 21.04 3.61 -38.97
CA THR A 455 21.55 4.94 -38.70
C THR A 455 20.42 5.94 -38.46
N ALA A 456 20.60 6.80 -37.49
CA ALA A 456 19.76 7.77 -36.84
C ALA A 456 18.91 8.70 -37.72
N SER A 457 17.97 8.22 -38.52
CA SER A 457 17.05 9.09 -39.27
C SER A 457 15.59 8.63 -39.31
N SER A 458 15.23 7.60 -38.57
CA SER A 458 13.83 7.15 -38.43
C SER A 458 13.44 7.08 -36.98
N THR A 459 12.35 7.79 -36.61
CA THR A 459 11.67 7.68 -35.33
C THR A 459 11.64 6.21 -34.90
N PRO A 460 12.19 5.83 -33.70
CA PRO A 460 12.26 4.42 -33.32
C PRO A 460 10.82 3.91 -33.09
N GLY A 461 10.32 3.16 -34.06
CA GLY A 461 9.16 2.31 -33.83
C GLY A 461 9.51 1.27 -32.76
N PRO A 462 8.55 0.72 -31.99
CA PRO A 462 8.80 -0.34 -31.04
C PRO A 462 9.41 -1.52 -31.79
N GLU A 463 10.73 -1.75 -31.64
CA GLU A 463 11.38 -2.95 -32.16
C GLU A 463 10.75 -4.14 -31.45
N THR A 464 9.95 -4.89 -32.21
CA THR A 464 9.22 -6.06 -31.73
C THR A 464 10.20 -7.08 -31.17
N GLY A 465 10.14 -7.33 -29.83
CA GLY A 465 10.91 -8.39 -29.16
C GLY A 465 12.13 -7.94 -28.35
N ALA A 466 12.52 -6.67 -28.35
CA ALA A 466 13.61 -6.17 -27.53
C ALA A 466 13.19 -5.96 -26.06
N LEU A 467 13.96 -6.49 -25.13
CA LEU A 467 13.79 -6.29 -23.70
C LEU A 467 14.58 -5.07 -23.24
N VAL A 468 13.94 -4.24 -22.42
CA VAL A 468 14.53 -3.04 -21.81
C VAL A 468 15.35 -3.45 -20.58
N ALA A 469 16.62 -3.06 -20.55
CA ALA A 469 17.50 -3.34 -19.41
C ALA A 469 18.40 -2.14 -19.09
N LEU A 470 18.80 -2.03 -17.81
CA LEU A 470 19.87 -1.13 -17.37
C LEU A 470 21.09 -1.97 -16.98
N TYR A 471 22.20 -1.64 -17.54
CA TYR A 471 23.50 -2.23 -17.20
C TYR A 471 24.20 -1.38 -16.15
N LEU A 472 24.62 -2.02 -15.07
CA LEU A 472 25.36 -1.41 -13.97
C LEU A 472 26.81 -1.93 -14.05
N PRO A 473 27.77 -1.07 -14.48
CA PRO A 473 29.17 -1.46 -14.56
C PRO A 473 29.79 -1.64 -13.17
N SER A 474 30.84 -2.46 -13.09
CA SER A 474 31.54 -2.70 -11.82
C SER A 474 32.16 -1.45 -11.21
N THR A 475 32.60 -0.52 -12.06
CA THR A 475 33.23 0.75 -11.65
C THR A 475 32.28 1.71 -10.97
N GLY A 476 30.98 1.64 -11.32
CA GLY A 476 29.93 2.46 -10.75
C GLY A 476 29.17 1.80 -9.58
N SER A 477 29.43 0.55 -9.25
CA SER A 477 28.70 -0.19 -8.22
C SER A 477 29.03 0.30 -6.81
N ILE A 478 28.00 0.31 -5.96
CA ILE A 478 28.13 0.68 -4.54
C ILE A 478 28.28 -0.63 -3.74
N PRO A 479 29.37 -0.83 -2.98
CA PRO A 479 29.55 -2.04 -2.20
C PRO A 479 28.41 -2.26 -1.18
N PRO A 480 27.94 -3.51 -0.96
CA PRO A 480 28.49 -4.79 -1.43
C PRO A 480 27.93 -5.29 -2.79
N ALA A 481 27.78 -4.42 -3.76
CA ALA A 481 27.19 -4.78 -5.04
C ALA A 481 28.09 -5.75 -5.84
N PRO A 482 27.51 -6.64 -6.66
CA PRO A 482 28.25 -7.52 -7.55
C PRO A 482 28.98 -6.70 -8.63
N PRO A 483 30.08 -7.23 -9.17
CA PRO A 483 30.92 -6.49 -10.12
C PRO A 483 30.19 -6.07 -11.39
N ARG A 484 29.20 -6.84 -11.85
CA ARG A 484 28.39 -6.56 -13.06
C ARG A 484 26.98 -7.04 -12.86
N SER A 485 26.03 -6.20 -13.18
CA SER A 485 24.63 -6.57 -12.96
C SER A 485 23.69 -5.85 -13.92
N LEU A 486 22.47 -6.35 -13.98
CA LEU A 486 21.39 -5.81 -14.80
C LEU A 486 20.19 -5.50 -13.94
N ILE A 487 19.44 -4.48 -14.35
CA ILE A 487 18.07 -4.27 -13.89
C ILE A 487 17.14 -4.53 -15.06
N LEU A 488 16.21 -5.47 -14.88
CA LEU A 488 15.25 -5.95 -15.88
C LEU A 488 13.82 -5.74 -15.35
N ARG A 489 12.82 -5.84 -16.24
CA ARG A 489 11.43 -5.98 -15.78
C ARG A 489 11.26 -7.32 -15.08
N HIS A 490 10.39 -7.35 -14.10
CA HIS A 490 10.05 -8.59 -13.39
C HIS A 490 9.54 -9.69 -14.34
N SER A 491 8.72 -9.31 -15.36
CA SER A 491 8.21 -10.24 -16.39
C SER A 491 9.30 -10.84 -17.29
N ASP A 492 10.43 -10.16 -17.42
CA ASP A 492 11.48 -10.49 -18.38
C ASP A 492 12.64 -11.26 -17.73
N TYR A 493 12.55 -11.50 -16.42
CA TYR A 493 13.57 -12.18 -15.63
C TYR A 493 13.20 -13.60 -15.24
N LYS A 494 14.15 -14.52 -15.43
CA LYS A 494 14.14 -15.86 -14.85
C LYS A 494 15.58 -16.24 -14.48
N SER A 495 15.80 -16.77 -13.27
CA SER A 495 17.12 -17.26 -12.87
C SER A 495 17.61 -18.35 -13.82
N GLY A 496 18.89 -18.31 -14.20
CA GLY A 496 19.51 -19.24 -15.13
C GLY A 496 19.19 -19.00 -16.62
N GLN A 497 18.25 -18.10 -16.96
CA GLN A 497 17.94 -17.83 -18.37
C GLN A 497 19.10 -17.17 -19.09
N LYS A 498 19.20 -17.42 -20.41
CA LYS A 498 20.13 -16.76 -21.30
C LYS A 498 19.42 -15.66 -22.07
N LEU A 499 20.04 -14.49 -22.11
CA LEU A 499 19.64 -13.36 -22.92
C LEU A 499 20.80 -12.94 -23.82
N LEU A 500 20.50 -12.39 -24.98
CA LEU A 500 21.48 -11.92 -25.96
C LEU A 500 21.60 -10.40 -25.87
N HIS A 501 22.82 -9.90 -25.81
CA HIS A 501 23.14 -8.49 -26.04
C HIS A 501 23.86 -8.36 -27.39
N LEU A 502 23.42 -7.38 -28.19
CA LEU A 502 24.04 -7.06 -29.47
C LEU A 502 24.89 -5.81 -29.28
N ALA A 503 26.21 -5.97 -29.32
CA ALA A 503 27.18 -4.89 -29.28
C ALA A 503 27.88 -4.80 -30.62
N SER A 504 27.61 -3.70 -31.38
CA SER A 504 28.14 -3.56 -32.75
C SER A 504 27.72 -4.75 -33.62
N ASN A 505 28.66 -5.65 -34.00
CA ASN A 505 28.35 -6.87 -34.76
C ASN A 505 28.58 -8.17 -33.95
N THR A 506 28.65 -8.05 -32.62
CA THR A 506 28.93 -9.20 -31.77
C THR A 506 27.70 -9.56 -30.94
N ARG A 507 27.34 -10.84 -30.96
CA ARG A 507 26.32 -11.41 -30.06
C ARG A 507 26.98 -11.86 -28.76
N ILE A 508 26.59 -11.30 -27.65
CA ILE A 508 27.09 -11.64 -26.33
C ILE A 508 25.96 -12.32 -25.55
N ALA A 509 26.11 -13.59 -25.24
CA ALA A 509 25.14 -14.27 -24.38
C ALA A 509 25.43 -13.92 -22.92
N LEU A 510 24.38 -13.54 -22.22
CA LEU A 510 24.37 -13.20 -20.79
C LEU A 510 23.52 -14.24 -20.07
N GLN A 511 24.09 -14.96 -19.11
CA GLN A 511 23.34 -15.89 -18.27
C GLN A 511 23.01 -15.23 -16.95
N MET A 512 21.70 -15.08 -16.67
CA MET A 512 21.19 -14.44 -15.45
C MET A 512 21.45 -15.31 -14.24
N SER A 513 21.92 -14.68 -13.16
CA SER A 513 22.08 -15.31 -11.84
C SER A 513 20.83 -15.06 -10.98
N ASP A 514 20.83 -15.54 -9.74
CA ASP A 514 19.75 -15.25 -8.79
C ASP A 514 19.62 -13.75 -8.51
N ALA A 515 18.39 -13.30 -8.37
CA ALA A 515 18.10 -11.90 -8.09
C ALA A 515 18.72 -11.45 -6.75
N ILE A 516 19.42 -10.32 -6.78
CA ILE A 516 19.90 -9.61 -5.59
C ILE A 516 18.72 -8.98 -4.88
N GLU A 517 17.92 -8.25 -5.67
CA GLU A 517 16.75 -7.52 -5.18
C GLU A 517 15.63 -7.55 -6.20
N ILE A 518 14.42 -7.49 -5.66
CA ILE A 518 13.18 -7.42 -6.42
C ILE A 518 12.41 -6.21 -5.93
N GLY A 519 12.20 -5.27 -6.84
CA GLY A 519 11.41 -4.07 -6.58
C GLY A 519 10.09 -4.06 -7.33
N ARG A 520 9.43 -2.91 -7.31
CA ARG A 520 8.13 -2.74 -7.97
C ARG A 520 8.28 -2.73 -9.50
N GLY A 521 8.05 -3.90 -10.11
CA GLY A 521 8.11 -4.07 -11.56
C GLY A 521 9.54 -4.20 -12.13
N TRP A 522 10.55 -4.37 -11.29
CA TRP A 522 11.93 -4.57 -11.69
C TRP A 522 12.65 -5.60 -10.83
N VAL A 523 13.71 -6.17 -11.39
CA VAL A 523 14.60 -7.14 -10.74
C VAL A 523 16.04 -6.72 -10.98
N TRP A 524 16.84 -6.72 -9.93
CA TRP A 524 18.29 -6.52 -9.98
C TRP A 524 18.99 -7.85 -9.86
N THR A 525 19.80 -8.22 -10.88
CA THR A 525 20.45 -9.52 -10.97
C THR A 525 21.87 -9.39 -11.48
N PRO A 526 22.84 -10.16 -10.94
CA PRO A 526 24.13 -10.37 -11.58
C PRO A 526 23.96 -11.24 -12.83
N PHE A 527 24.95 -11.22 -13.68
CA PHE A 527 25.04 -12.11 -14.83
C PHE A 527 26.46 -12.60 -15.06
N THR A 528 26.59 -13.72 -15.78
CA THR A 528 27.86 -14.26 -16.28
C THR A 528 27.85 -14.30 -17.80
N VAL A 529 29.05 -14.15 -18.40
CA VAL A 529 29.24 -14.33 -19.83
C VAL A 529 29.87 -15.72 -20.03
N PRO A 530 29.16 -16.71 -20.58
CA PRO A 530 29.69 -18.02 -20.85
C PRO A 530 30.89 -17.95 -21.81
N SER A 531 31.98 -18.66 -21.52
CA SER A 531 33.29 -18.56 -22.18
C SER A 531 33.32 -18.98 -23.67
N ARG A 532 32.19 -19.38 -24.30
CA ARG A 532 32.07 -19.78 -25.71
C ARG A 532 31.09 -18.93 -26.54
N SER A 533 30.69 -17.75 -26.09
CA SER A 533 29.55 -17.03 -26.67
C SER A 533 29.90 -15.88 -27.60
N ALA A 534 31.13 -15.75 -28.10
CA ALA A 534 31.44 -14.76 -29.13
C ALA A 534 31.43 -15.45 -30.51
N GLU A 535 30.26 -15.62 -31.12
CA GLU A 535 30.19 -15.92 -32.56
C GLU A 535 30.35 -14.60 -33.34
N ILE A 536 31.47 -14.44 -34.01
CA ILE A 536 31.75 -13.32 -34.90
C ILE A 536 30.96 -13.54 -36.19
N THR A 537 29.92 -12.77 -36.46
CA THR A 537 29.22 -12.80 -37.73
C THR A 537 29.74 -11.65 -38.62
N GLY A 538 30.71 -11.94 -39.47
CA GLY A 538 31.19 -11.04 -40.55
C GLY A 538 32.64 -10.59 -40.43
N ASP A 539 33.34 -10.46 -41.59
CA ASP A 539 34.66 -9.89 -41.76
C ASP A 539 34.73 -8.45 -41.27
N MET A 540 35.64 -8.14 -40.35
CA MET A 540 35.81 -6.79 -39.77
C MET A 540 37.19 -6.18 -40.07
N PRO A 541 37.24 -4.88 -40.38
CA PRO A 541 38.46 -4.10 -40.19
C PRO A 541 38.61 -3.72 -38.72
N GLY A 542 39.79 -3.99 -38.14
CA GLY A 542 40.09 -3.74 -36.73
C GLY A 542 40.08 -2.23 -36.43
N ASP A 543 39.80 -1.91 -35.20
CA ASP A 543 40.37 -0.92 -34.30
C ASP A 543 39.42 -0.33 -33.21
N ASP A 544 38.09 -0.59 -33.24
CA ASP A 544 37.19 -0.01 -32.22
C ASP A 544 36.81 -0.95 -31.05
N TYR A 545 37.46 -2.10 -30.91
CA TYR A 545 37.07 -3.16 -29.98
C TYR A 545 37.55 -2.99 -28.53
N GLN A 546 38.51 -2.13 -28.26
CA GLN A 546 39.13 -2.06 -26.93
C GLN A 546 38.28 -1.37 -25.86
N GLY A 547 37.34 -0.47 -26.20
CA GLY A 547 36.57 0.28 -25.24
C GLY A 547 35.43 -0.50 -24.57
N LEU A 548 34.73 -1.37 -25.31
CA LEU A 548 33.55 -2.11 -24.79
C LEU A 548 33.91 -3.47 -24.23
N THR A 549 34.91 -4.18 -24.83
CA THR A 549 35.39 -5.50 -24.30
C THR A 549 36.21 -5.34 -23.03
N SER A 550 36.90 -4.23 -22.82
CA SER A 550 37.58 -3.93 -21.54
C SER A 550 36.59 -3.60 -20.43
N SER A 551 35.42 -3.06 -20.75
CA SER A 551 34.36 -2.79 -19.79
C SER A 551 33.50 -4.02 -19.48
N ILE A 552 33.53 -5.06 -20.30
CA ILE A 552 32.75 -6.31 -20.13
C ILE A 552 33.64 -7.49 -19.72
N ARG A 553 34.97 -7.40 -19.84
CA ARG A 553 35.94 -8.30 -19.21
C ARG A 553 36.34 -7.69 -17.87
#